data_f8f942a2b38858989755ab20d3d0fa31
#
_entry.id   f8f942a2b38858989755ab20d3d0fa31
#
_cell.length_a   1.000
_cell.length_b   1.000
_cell.length_c   1.000
_cell.angle_alpha   90.00
_cell.angle_beta   90.00
_cell.angle_gamma   90.00
#
_symmetry.space_group_name_H-M   'P 1'
#
loop_
_entity.id
_entity.type
_entity.pdbx_description
1 polymer ?
#
loop_
_entity_poly.entity_id
_entity_poly.type
_entity_poly.pdbx_seq_one_letter_code
_entity_poly.pdbx_strand_id
1 'polypeptide(L)'
;MNSLKKNYDSLKKNSDFQNVYANGKSMANKYLVMYVLSNDLSVNRLGISVSKKVGNSVVRHHLTRLIRESYRLNSSMFNSGLDIVVIARGTARDASFHQISSALKHLGGLHKIIH
;
A
#
# COMPACT_ATOMS: atom_id res chain seq x y z
N MET A 1 4.41 -26.33 -2.68
CA MET A 1 3.98 -25.66 -1.99
C MET A 1 4.01 -24.35 -2.31
N ASN A 2 3.34 -23.65 -1.82
CA ASN A 2 3.30 -22.40 -2.41
C ASN A 2 3.37 -21.28 -1.39
N SER A 3 4.59 -21.07 -0.94
CA SER A 3 4.86 -19.97 -0.01
C SER A 3 4.61 -18.61 -0.66
N LEU A 4 4.43 -18.57 -1.97
CA LEU A 4 4.20 -17.34 -2.70
C LEU A 4 2.71 -17.06 -2.89
N LYS A 5 1.86 -17.89 -2.34
CA LYS A 5 0.44 -17.69 -2.47
C LYS A 5 0.03 -16.37 -1.82
N LYS A 6 -0.69 -15.59 -2.58
CA LYS A 6 -1.16 -14.29 -2.17
C LYS A 6 -2.31 -14.44 -1.18
N ASN A 7 -2.23 -13.75 -0.05
CA ASN A 7 -3.27 -13.79 0.99
C ASN A 7 -4.05 -12.48 1.08
N TYR A 8 -4.07 -11.70 0.02
CA TYR A 8 -4.79 -10.43 -0.07
C TYR A 8 -5.28 -10.24 -1.48
N ASP A 9 -6.24 -9.37 -1.66
CA ASP A 9 -6.79 -9.02 -2.97
C ASP A 9 -6.32 -7.63 -3.38
N SER A 10 -6.56 -7.28 -4.63
CA SER A 10 -6.26 -5.94 -5.14
C SER A 10 -7.53 -5.11 -5.23
N LEU A 11 -7.44 -3.84 -4.85
CA LEU A 11 -8.47 -2.86 -5.17
C LEU A 11 -8.31 -2.50 -6.63
N LYS A 12 -9.39 -2.59 -7.40
CA LYS A 12 -9.35 -2.34 -8.84
C LYS A 12 -10.31 -1.25 -9.29
N LYS A 13 -11.46 -1.14 -8.64
CA LYS A 13 -12.50 -0.20 -9.06
C LYS A 13 -12.21 1.19 -8.53
N ASN A 14 -12.41 2.19 -9.38
CA ASN A 14 -12.25 3.58 -8.97
C ASN A 14 -13.17 3.92 -7.79
N SER A 15 -14.38 3.37 -7.76
CA SER A 15 -15.31 3.60 -6.66
C SER A 15 -14.77 3.08 -5.33
N ASP A 16 -14.02 1.97 -5.34
CA ASP A 16 -13.43 1.43 -4.12
C ASP A 16 -12.33 2.36 -3.60
N PHE A 17 -11.48 2.89 -4.50
CA PHE A 17 -10.47 3.88 -4.13
C PHE A 17 -11.12 5.12 -3.54
N GLN A 18 -12.16 5.64 -4.18
CA GLN A 18 -12.85 6.83 -3.70
C GLN A 18 -13.47 6.62 -2.32
N ASN A 19 -14.02 5.43 -2.08
CA ASN A 19 -14.58 5.10 -0.78
C ASN A 19 -13.50 5.14 0.31
N VAL A 20 -12.33 4.59 0.03
CA VAL A 20 -11.22 4.59 0.99
C VAL A 20 -10.74 6.01 1.25
N TYR A 21 -10.61 6.83 0.20
CA TYR A 21 -10.20 8.24 0.37
C TYR A 21 -11.21 9.04 1.20
N ALA A 22 -12.49 8.80 0.97
CA ALA A 22 -13.55 9.57 1.64
C ALA A 22 -13.75 9.15 3.10
N ASN A 23 -13.61 7.87 3.40
CA ASN A 23 -13.99 7.33 4.70
C ASN A 23 -12.84 6.73 5.50
N GLY A 24 -11.69 6.55 4.89
CA GLY A 24 -10.54 5.95 5.54
C GLY A 24 -9.73 6.97 6.32
N LYS A 25 -8.87 6.45 7.18
CA LYS A 25 -7.92 7.25 7.94
C LYS A 25 -6.60 7.28 7.18
N SER A 26 -5.93 8.44 7.10
CA SER A 26 -4.67 8.56 6.39
C SER A 26 -3.53 8.94 7.32
N MET A 27 -2.36 8.40 7.04
CA MET A 27 -1.09 8.75 7.66
C MET A 27 -0.03 8.85 6.58
N ALA A 28 0.98 9.65 6.81
CA ALA A 28 2.03 9.87 5.81
C ALA A 28 3.41 9.85 6.48
N ASN A 29 4.41 9.51 5.67
CA ASN A 29 5.81 9.66 6.05
C ASN A 29 6.58 10.23 4.87
N LYS A 30 7.91 10.11 4.88
CA LYS A 30 8.75 10.70 3.83
C LYS A 30 8.41 10.19 2.43
N TYR A 31 8.12 8.91 2.27
CA TYR A 31 7.98 8.29 0.96
C TYR A 31 6.55 7.97 0.55
N LEU A 32 5.68 7.69 1.51
CA LEU A 32 4.37 7.12 1.22
C LEU A 32 3.26 7.81 2.01
N VAL A 33 2.06 7.75 1.47
CA VAL A 33 0.82 8.03 2.20
C VAL A 33 0.03 6.74 2.23
N MET A 34 -0.55 6.40 3.37
CA MET A 34 -1.36 5.18 3.51
C MET A 34 -2.74 5.53 4.04
N TYR A 35 -3.78 5.14 3.31
CA TYR A 35 -5.17 5.22 3.77
C TYR A 35 -5.62 3.82 4.19
N VAL A 36 -6.35 3.72 5.28
CA VAL A 36 -6.85 2.45 5.81
C VAL A 36 -8.32 2.59 6.16
N LEU A 37 -9.12 1.61 5.73
CA LEU A 37 -10.54 1.55 6.04
C LEU A 37 -10.93 0.08 6.28
N SER A 38 -11.70 -0.18 7.34
CA SER A 38 -12.23 -1.52 7.57
C SER A 38 -13.19 -1.91 6.46
N ASN A 39 -13.10 -3.15 5.97
CA ASN A 39 -13.91 -3.58 4.83
C ASN A 39 -14.91 -4.69 5.14
N ASP A 40 -14.95 -5.17 6.38
CA ASP A 40 -15.85 -6.24 6.82
C ASP A 40 -15.68 -7.56 6.06
N LEU A 41 -14.51 -7.74 5.44
CA LEU A 41 -14.14 -8.98 4.79
C LEU A 41 -13.14 -9.73 5.66
N SER A 42 -12.81 -10.94 5.27
CA SER A 42 -11.78 -11.72 5.96
C SER A 42 -10.39 -11.49 5.41
N VAL A 43 -10.27 -10.75 4.31
CA VAL A 43 -8.99 -10.50 3.64
C VAL A 43 -8.79 -9.00 3.46
N ASN A 44 -7.53 -8.62 3.28
CA ASN A 44 -7.19 -7.24 2.95
C ASN A 44 -7.28 -7.04 1.44
N ARG A 45 -7.59 -5.81 1.04
CA ARG A 45 -7.53 -5.40 -0.35
C ARG A 45 -6.54 -4.26 -0.45
N LEU A 46 -5.56 -4.39 -1.34
CA LEU A 46 -4.49 -3.42 -1.53
C LEU A 46 -4.68 -2.63 -2.81
N GLY A 47 -4.68 -1.31 -2.69
CA GLY A 47 -4.63 -0.41 -3.84
C GLY A 47 -3.35 0.39 -3.81
N ILE A 48 -2.76 0.63 -4.98
CA ILE A 48 -1.52 1.39 -5.10
C ILE A 48 -1.74 2.49 -6.12
N SER A 49 -1.36 3.71 -5.77
CA SER A 49 -1.50 4.85 -6.67
C SER A 49 -0.17 5.60 -6.78
N VAL A 50 0.32 5.75 -8.01
CA VAL A 50 1.52 6.52 -8.29
C VAL A 50 1.16 7.51 -9.41
N SER A 51 1.10 8.80 -9.07
CA SER A 51 0.65 9.81 -10.03
C SER A 51 1.76 10.18 -11.02
N LYS A 52 1.35 10.82 -12.12
CA LYS A 52 2.28 11.31 -13.14
C LYS A 52 3.29 12.32 -12.59
N LYS A 53 2.97 12.97 -11.48
CA LYS A 53 3.87 13.94 -10.86
C LYS A 53 5.14 13.29 -10.30
N VAL A 54 5.09 11.99 -9.98
CA VAL A 54 6.25 11.28 -9.45
C VAL A 54 7.26 10.99 -10.53
N GLY A 55 6.82 10.69 -11.75
CA GLY A 55 7.71 10.40 -12.85
C GLY A 55 6.97 9.84 -14.06
N ASN A 56 7.74 9.46 -15.07
CA ASN A 56 7.19 8.87 -16.29
C ASN A 56 6.65 7.46 -16.03
N SER A 57 6.12 6.83 -17.08
CA SER A 57 5.49 5.50 -16.92
C SER A 57 6.44 4.43 -16.41
N VAL A 58 7.73 4.50 -16.78
CA VAL A 58 8.73 3.53 -16.32
C VAL A 58 8.94 3.69 -14.80
N VAL A 59 9.10 4.92 -14.35
CA VAL A 59 9.28 5.22 -12.92
C VAL A 59 8.05 4.78 -12.13
N ARG A 60 6.86 5.13 -12.62
CA ARG A 60 5.62 4.78 -11.93
C ARG A 60 5.42 3.27 -11.84
N HIS A 61 5.71 2.56 -12.91
CA HIS A 61 5.58 1.10 -12.93
C HIS A 61 6.54 0.45 -11.95
N HIS A 62 7.77 0.94 -11.92
CA HIS A 62 8.80 0.46 -11.00
C HIS A 62 8.38 0.65 -9.55
N LEU A 63 7.89 1.84 -9.19
CA LEU A 63 7.44 2.11 -7.82
C LEU A 63 6.24 1.25 -7.43
N THR A 64 5.30 1.08 -8.35
CA THR A 64 4.14 0.22 -8.10
C THR A 64 4.60 -1.20 -7.76
N ARG A 65 5.58 -1.71 -8.49
CA ARG A 65 6.14 -3.04 -8.23
C ARG A 65 6.84 -3.11 -6.88
N LEU A 66 7.63 -2.10 -6.52
CA LEU A 66 8.31 -2.06 -5.23
C LEU A 66 7.32 -2.06 -4.07
N ILE A 67 6.27 -1.27 -4.17
CA ILE A 67 5.24 -1.19 -3.13
C ILE A 67 4.50 -2.52 -3.03
N ARG A 68 4.10 -3.08 -4.15
CA ARG A 68 3.37 -4.36 -4.17
C ARG A 68 4.21 -5.49 -3.57
N GLU A 69 5.47 -5.56 -3.96
CA GLU A 69 6.37 -6.59 -3.47
C GLU A 69 6.66 -6.42 -1.97
N SER A 70 6.84 -5.17 -1.54
CA SER A 70 7.03 -4.87 -0.13
C SER A 70 5.82 -5.32 0.70
N TYR A 71 4.60 -5.02 0.23
CA TYR A 71 3.40 -5.45 0.94
C TYR A 71 3.30 -6.98 0.94
N ARG A 72 3.54 -7.61 -0.21
CA ARG A 72 3.45 -9.07 -0.32
C ARG A 72 4.36 -9.77 0.69
N LEU A 73 5.60 -9.30 0.81
CA LEU A 73 6.58 -9.91 1.71
C LEU A 73 6.26 -9.68 3.19
N ASN A 74 5.52 -8.63 3.50
CA ASN A 74 5.18 -8.28 4.87
C ASN A 74 3.70 -8.49 5.20
N SER A 75 2.94 -9.08 4.29
CA SER A 75 1.48 -9.15 4.42
C SER A 75 1.01 -9.90 5.66
N SER A 76 1.77 -10.88 6.12
CA SER A 76 1.38 -11.67 7.29
C SER A 76 1.41 -10.88 8.59
N MET A 77 2.12 -9.76 8.63
CA MET A 77 2.16 -8.93 9.83
C MET A 77 1.00 -7.94 9.90
N PHE A 78 0.25 -7.76 8.80
CA PHE A 78 -0.89 -6.84 8.80
C PHE A 78 -2.16 -7.52 9.29
N ASN A 79 -2.96 -6.79 10.05
CA ASN A 79 -4.29 -7.28 10.46
C ASN A 79 -5.15 -7.47 9.22
N SER A 80 -6.14 -8.34 9.29
CA SER A 80 -7.03 -8.63 8.16
C SER A 80 -8.29 -7.77 8.21
N GLY A 81 -9.05 -7.77 7.11
CA GLY A 81 -10.31 -7.04 7.03
C GLY A 81 -10.14 -5.56 6.72
N LEU A 82 -9.09 -5.20 6.00
CA LEU A 82 -8.76 -3.80 5.72
C LEU A 82 -8.65 -3.54 4.22
N ASP A 83 -9.16 -2.39 3.80
CA ASP A 83 -8.81 -1.81 2.52
C ASP A 83 -7.65 -0.84 2.79
N ILE A 84 -6.54 -1.07 2.10
CA ILE A 84 -5.32 -0.28 2.27
C ILE A 84 -4.95 0.33 0.94
N VAL A 85 -4.87 1.66 0.87
CA VAL A 85 -4.41 2.36 -0.33
C VAL A 85 -3.08 3.02 0.00
N VAL A 86 -2.06 2.71 -0.78
CA VAL A 86 -0.71 3.26 -0.63
C VAL A 86 -0.45 4.18 -1.81
N ILE A 87 -0.08 5.42 -1.52
CA ILE A 87 0.22 6.43 -2.52
C ILE A 87 1.70 6.76 -2.42
N ALA A 88 2.42 6.72 -3.54
CA ALA A 88 3.82 7.11 -3.57
C ALA A 88 3.92 8.64 -3.64
N ARG A 89 4.76 9.21 -2.79
CA ARG A 89 5.08 10.64 -2.84
C ARG A 89 6.23 10.87 -3.83
N GLY A 90 6.40 12.12 -4.28
CA GLY A 90 7.48 12.46 -5.19
C GLY A 90 8.86 12.07 -4.66
N THR A 91 9.05 12.14 -3.35
CA THR A 91 10.29 11.74 -2.68
C THR A 91 10.62 10.25 -2.83
N ALA A 92 9.64 9.45 -3.23
CA ALA A 92 9.85 8.01 -3.42
C ALA A 92 10.49 7.66 -4.77
N ARG A 93 10.61 8.65 -5.68
CA ARG A 93 11.07 8.41 -7.04
C ARG A 93 12.33 7.55 -7.10
N ASP A 94 13.32 7.84 -6.29
CA ASP A 94 14.61 7.15 -6.31
C ASP A 94 14.81 6.27 -5.08
N ALA A 95 13.75 5.95 -4.34
CA ALA A 95 13.86 5.14 -3.14
C ALA A 95 14.16 3.69 -3.49
N SER A 96 14.97 3.05 -2.65
CA SER A 96 15.26 1.63 -2.77
C SER A 96 14.09 0.78 -2.26
N PHE A 97 14.12 -0.51 -2.59
CA PHE A 97 13.15 -1.45 -2.03
C PHE A 97 13.17 -1.41 -0.50
N HIS A 98 14.36 -1.37 0.09
CA HIS A 98 14.49 -1.35 1.56
C HIS A 98 13.83 -0.10 2.15
N GLN A 99 14.03 1.05 1.51
CA GLN A 99 13.41 2.30 1.98
C GLN A 99 11.89 2.25 1.87
N ILE A 100 11.36 1.72 0.78
CA ILE A 100 9.92 1.57 0.59
C ILE A 100 9.35 0.57 1.61
N SER A 101 10.02 -0.55 1.81
CA SER A 101 9.57 -1.57 2.77
C SER A 101 9.53 -1.01 4.20
N SER A 102 10.58 -0.29 4.59
CA SER A 102 10.65 0.35 5.89
C SER A 102 9.53 1.39 6.07
N ALA A 103 9.29 2.20 5.03
CA ALA A 103 8.25 3.21 5.06
C ALA A 103 6.86 2.57 5.18
N LEU A 104 6.63 1.47 4.48
CA LEU A 104 5.35 0.76 4.53
C LEU A 104 5.09 0.20 5.94
N LYS A 105 6.08 -0.43 6.53
CA LYS A 105 5.95 -0.98 7.88
C LYS A 105 5.75 0.12 8.92
N HIS A 106 6.45 1.23 8.77
CA HIS A 106 6.29 2.38 9.65
C HIS A 106 4.84 2.89 9.63
N LEU A 107 4.25 3.02 8.45
CA LEU A 107 2.86 3.45 8.34
C LEU A 107 1.88 2.43 8.92
N GLY A 108 2.16 1.15 8.75
CA GLY A 108 1.37 0.09 9.39
C GLY A 108 1.39 0.23 10.91
N GLY A 109 2.54 0.57 11.47
CA GLY A 109 2.66 0.82 12.90
C GLY A 109 1.90 2.05 13.36
N LEU A 110 1.97 3.15 12.58
CA LEU A 110 1.24 4.37 12.90
C LEU A 110 -0.27 4.15 12.87
N HIS A 111 -0.77 3.34 11.94
CA HIS A 111 -2.18 2.98 11.86
C HIS A 111 -2.58 1.93 12.89
N LYS A 112 -1.61 1.32 13.59
CA LYS A 112 -1.84 0.23 14.56
C LYS A 112 -2.52 -0.98 13.92
N ILE A 113 -2.10 -1.32 12.71
CA ILE A 113 -2.67 -2.44 11.94
C ILE A 113 -1.67 -3.56 11.69
N ILE A 114 -0.51 -3.53 12.31
CA ILE A 114 0.45 -4.62 12.25
C ILE A 114 0.64 -5.24 13.63
N HIS A 115 1.04 -6.52 13.62
CA HIS A 115 1.23 -7.28 14.84
C HIS A 115 2.53 -8.08 14.83
#